data_aa0a660c81ad3527cd6f188f6fff2b7f
#
_entry.id   aa0a660c81ad3527cd6f188f6fff2b7f
#
_cell.length_a   1.000
_cell.length_b   1.000
_cell.length_c   1.000
_cell.angle_alpha   90.00
_cell.angle_beta   90.00
_cell.angle_gamma   90.00
#
_symmetry.space_group_name_H-M   'P 1'
#
loop_
_entity.id
_entity.type
_entity.pdbx_description
1 polymer ?
#
loop_
_entity_poly.entity_id
_entity_poly.type
_entity_poly.pdbx_seq_one_letter_code
_entity_poly.pdbx_strand_id
1 'polypeptide(L)'
;MSKPLYLGELLLYWCPSCNVPVLGKECSCGKATKHVTITPPGDIRPAFKYEIDLINSVSLEQFNAPLITDDRLVVLNKSPYDDRMDEIIVDGEVLGNIRFEIEQLRWTLLLRINGARRIFDGSDRSSLKNWVLIDEGAEKFILGGASVLAPGIADAYPEIVETDEVVVLTHAGKVMATGRARMNGSRMLERGKGVAVKVRFKESPADITVPAGGQSWDDAVAASENYLQDFVGRSHKFIKNVASSIDRPVTVSYSGGKDSLAVLHLVSECLDDYELLFADTGIEFPETVQNAVDVANYYDKPLRSISSGEAFWDSIDNFGPPSVEVRWCCKVCKLGPITQII
;
A
#
# COMPACT_ATOMS: atom_id res chain seq x y z
N MET A 1 -13.79 -24.43 3.90
CA MET A 1 -13.10 -23.11 4.01
C MET A 1 -11.91 -23.31 4.93
N SER A 2 -10.69 -23.17 4.40
CA SER A 2 -9.47 -23.16 5.20
C SER A 2 -9.53 -21.96 6.17
N LYS A 3 -9.16 -22.17 7.44
CA LYS A 3 -9.00 -21.05 8.38
C LYS A 3 -8.02 -20.05 7.77
N PRO A 4 -8.32 -18.74 7.78
CA PRO A 4 -7.36 -17.75 7.33
C PRO A 4 -6.06 -17.93 8.12
N LEU A 5 -4.92 -17.86 7.42
CA LEU A 5 -3.61 -17.83 8.07
C LEU A 5 -3.61 -16.70 9.10
N TYR A 6 -3.17 -17.00 10.32
CA TYR A 6 -2.94 -15.97 11.31
C TYR A 6 -1.74 -15.12 10.84
N LEU A 7 -2.01 -13.90 10.43
CA LEU A 7 -1.00 -12.99 9.87
C LEU A 7 -0.38 -12.06 10.93
N GLY A 8 -0.72 -12.28 12.20
CA GLY A 8 -0.33 -11.38 13.27
C GLY A 8 -1.26 -10.17 13.43
N GLU A 9 -0.93 -9.29 14.35
CA GLU A 9 -1.65 -8.03 14.56
C GLU A 9 -1.19 -7.00 13.53
N LEU A 10 -2.13 -6.37 12.82
CA LEU A 10 -1.83 -5.29 11.86
C LEU A 10 -1.60 -4.00 12.63
N LEU A 11 -0.34 -3.59 12.75
CA LEU A 11 0.11 -2.52 13.63
C LEU A 11 0.33 -1.21 12.86
N LEU A 12 -0.72 -0.63 12.30
CA LEU A 12 -0.67 0.74 11.81
C LEU A 12 -1.57 1.62 12.67
N TYR A 13 -0.96 2.55 13.34
CA TYR A 13 -1.64 3.60 14.10
C TYR A 13 -1.25 4.96 13.53
N TRP A 14 -2.01 5.96 13.88
CA TRP A 14 -1.73 7.35 13.49
C TRP A 14 -1.90 8.26 14.69
N CYS A 15 -0.92 9.11 14.96
CA CYS A 15 -1.03 10.12 16.00
C CYS A 15 -1.80 11.35 15.49
N PRO A 16 -3.02 11.66 15.99
CA PRO A 16 -3.76 12.82 15.51
C PRO A 16 -3.09 14.15 15.88
N SER A 17 -2.27 14.17 16.93
CA SER A 17 -1.60 15.40 17.41
C SER A 17 -0.35 15.73 16.60
N CYS A 18 0.47 14.72 16.26
CA CYS A 18 1.68 14.88 15.45
C CYS A 18 1.41 14.75 13.95
N ASN A 19 0.27 14.20 13.58
CA ASN A 19 -0.12 13.84 12.22
C ASN A 19 0.87 12.93 11.51
N VAL A 20 1.35 11.89 12.18
CA VAL A 20 2.32 10.92 11.65
C VAL A 20 1.89 9.48 11.92
N PRO A 21 2.30 8.51 11.09
CA PRO A 21 2.13 7.09 11.38
C PRO A 21 2.96 6.67 12.60
N VAL A 22 2.40 5.77 13.42
CA VAL A 22 3.02 5.24 14.63
C VAL A 22 2.82 3.73 14.68
N LEU A 23 3.80 3.01 15.21
CA LEU A 23 3.76 1.53 15.30
C LEU A 23 3.01 1.01 16.56
N GLY A 24 2.50 1.88 17.41
CA GLY A 24 1.86 1.50 18.67
C GLY A 24 0.66 2.35 19.06
N LYS A 25 -0.01 1.93 20.16
CA LYS A 25 -1.22 2.59 20.69
C LYS A 25 -0.94 3.94 21.35
N GLU A 26 0.31 4.24 21.63
CA GLU A 26 0.75 5.50 22.21
C GLU A 26 1.87 6.09 21.36
N CYS A 27 1.81 7.39 21.14
CA CYS A 27 2.86 8.15 20.48
C CYS A 27 3.90 8.59 21.51
N SER A 28 5.16 8.70 21.11
CA SER A 28 6.21 9.24 21.99
C SER A 28 5.92 10.67 22.50
N CYS A 29 4.98 11.40 21.86
CA CYS A 29 4.45 12.67 22.38
C CYS A 29 3.52 12.51 23.60
N GLY A 30 3.24 11.29 24.07
CA GLY A 30 2.36 10.99 25.20
C GLY A 30 0.85 11.02 24.86
N LYS A 31 0.47 11.11 23.60
CA LYS A 31 -0.94 11.10 23.17
C LYS A 31 -1.36 9.74 22.62
N ALA A 32 -2.63 9.40 22.84
CA ALA A 32 -3.23 8.21 22.25
C ALA A 32 -3.25 8.30 20.72
N THR A 33 -3.03 7.17 20.08
CA THR A 33 -3.08 7.03 18.61
C THR A 33 -4.40 6.45 18.15
N LYS A 34 -4.76 6.69 16.89
CA LYS A 34 -5.91 6.09 16.21
C LYS A 34 -5.44 4.88 15.42
N HIS A 35 -6.05 3.72 15.62
CA HIS A 35 -5.79 2.56 14.76
C HIS A 35 -6.29 2.81 13.34
N VAL A 36 -5.46 2.55 12.35
CA VAL A 36 -5.80 2.61 10.92
C VAL A 36 -6.16 1.22 10.46
N THR A 37 -7.44 1.03 10.10
CA THR A 37 -7.90 -0.26 9.57
C THR A 37 -7.46 -0.41 8.12
N ILE A 38 -6.61 -1.40 7.86
CA ILE A 38 -6.04 -1.70 6.55
C ILE A 38 -6.41 -3.13 6.11
N THR A 39 -6.33 -3.38 4.81
CA THR A 39 -6.57 -4.71 4.25
C THR A 39 -5.41 -5.66 4.55
N PRO A 40 -5.67 -6.89 5.08
CA PRO A 40 -4.61 -7.90 5.23
C PRO A 40 -3.92 -8.25 3.90
N PRO A 41 -2.64 -8.63 3.91
CA PRO A 41 -1.79 -9.03 5.04
C PRO A 41 -1.15 -7.88 5.83
N GLY A 42 -1.30 -6.60 5.41
CA GLY A 42 -0.71 -5.47 6.10
C GLY A 42 0.77 -5.25 5.74
N ASP A 43 1.11 -5.37 4.48
CA ASP A 43 2.46 -5.04 3.96
C ASP A 43 2.55 -3.54 3.68
N ILE A 44 2.77 -2.78 4.76
CA ILE A 44 2.82 -1.32 4.74
C ILE A 44 4.24 -0.81 4.52
N ARG A 45 4.35 0.30 3.79
CA ARG A 45 5.61 1.01 3.54
C ARG A 45 5.38 2.49 3.23
N PRO A 46 6.39 3.33 3.39
CA PRO A 46 6.37 4.68 2.83
C PRO A 46 6.16 4.67 1.32
N ALA A 47 5.41 5.64 0.79
CA ALA A 47 5.36 5.89 -0.63
C ALA A 47 6.60 6.70 -1.07
N PHE A 48 7.19 6.32 -2.20
CA PHE A 48 8.22 7.11 -2.84
C PHE A 48 7.59 8.20 -3.73
N LYS A 49 8.40 9.22 -4.05
CA LYS A 49 7.93 10.32 -4.92
C LYS A 49 7.30 9.81 -6.23
N TYR A 50 7.93 8.83 -6.87
CA TYR A 50 7.38 8.22 -8.10
C TYR A 50 5.94 7.71 -7.91
N GLU A 51 5.63 7.11 -6.77
CA GLU A 51 4.29 6.57 -6.51
C GLU A 51 3.27 7.66 -6.20
N ILE A 52 3.70 8.71 -5.50
CA ILE A 52 2.87 9.90 -5.28
C ILE A 52 2.56 10.59 -6.61
N ASP A 53 3.57 10.75 -7.48
CA ASP A 53 3.41 11.32 -8.82
C ASP A 53 2.46 10.44 -9.67
N LEU A 54 2.59 9.11 -9.59
CA LEU A 54 1.68 8.18 -10.28
C LEU A 54 0.23 8.32 -9.77
N ILE A 55 0.01 8.33 -8.46
CA ILE A 55 -1.32 8.47 -7.86
C ILE A 55 -1.95 9.80 -8.32
N ASN A 56 -1.19 10.89 -8.26
CA ASN A 56 -1.68 12.19 -8.67
C ASN A 56 -1.93 12.29 -10.17
N SER A 57 -1.10 11.66 -11.01
CA SER A 57 -1.34 11.63 -12.46
C SER A 57 -2.64 10.91 -12.82
N VAL A 58 -2.91 9.77 -12.16
CA VAL A 58 -4.15 9.02 -12.33
C VAL A 58 -5.36 9.80 -11.79
N SER A 59 -5.19 10.50 -10.65
CA SER A 59 -6.23 11.35 -10.09
C SER A 59 -6.58 12.53 -11.01
N LEU A 60 -5.57 13.16 -11.59
CA LEU A 60 -5.75 14.24 -12.60
C LEU A 60 -6.45 13.72 -13.86
N GLU A 61 -6.09 12.56 -14.34
CA GLU A 61 -6.77 11.94 -15.49
C GLU A 61 -8.24 11.68 -15.21
N GLN A 62 -8.55 11.01 -14.07
CA GLN A 62 -9.90 10.57 -13.74
C GLN A 62 -10.80 11.70 -13.20
N PHE A 63 -10.27 12.60 -12.38
CA PHE A 63 -11.06 13.58 -11.62
C PHE A 63 -10.69 15.03 -11.90
N ASN A 64 -9.62 15.28 -12.65
CA ASN A 64 -9.03 16.60 -12.95
C ASN A 64 -8.54 17.36 -11.71
N ALA A 65 -8.15 16.63 -10.67
CA ALA A 65 -7.55 17.21 -9.46
C ALA A 65 -6.56 16.21 -8.82
N PRO A 66 -5.47 16.67 -8.17
CA PRO A 66 -4.58 15.80 -7.42
C PRO A 66 -5.27 15.30 -6.14
N LEU A 67 -4.94 14.06 -5.72
CA LEU A 67 -5.42 13.50 -4.46
C LEU A 67 -4.51 13.88 -3.28
N ILE A 68 -3.22 13.98 -3.52
CA ILE A 68 -2.17 14.14 -2.51
C ILE A 68 -1.43 15.45 -2.75
N THR A 69 -1.27 16.26 -1.70
CA THR A 69 -0.40 17.44 -1.71
C THR A 69 1.03 17.07 -1.32
N ASP A 70 2.03 17.84 -1.78
CA ASP A 70 3.47 17.51 -1.62
C ASP A 70 3.95 17.52 -0.16
N ASP A 71 3.17 18.10 0.74
CA ASP A 71 3.50 18.24 2.16
C ASP A 71 2.99 17.09 3.03
N ARG A 72 2.63 15.92 2.45
CA ARG A 72 1.99 14.81 3.16
C ARG A 72 2.88 13.59 3.26
N LEU A 73 2.84 12.94 4.43
CA LEU A 73 3.31 11.57 4.57
C LEU A 73 2.29 10.60 3.98
N VAL A 74 2.74 9.79 3.06
CA VAL A 74 1.92 8.79 2.39
C VAL A 74 2.43 7.40 2.72
N VAL A 75 1.54 6.56 3.23
CA VAL A 75 1.80 5.15 3.48
C VAL A 75 1.01 4.34 2.45
N LEU A 76 1.64 3.37 1.86
CA LEU A 76 1.00 2.39 0.98
C LEU A 76 0.89 1.04 1.68
N ASN A 77 -0.26 0.40 1.54
CA ASN A 77 -0.49 -0.96 2.00
C ASN A 77 -0.82 -1.85 0.81
N LYS A 78 0.05 -2.81 0.52
CA LYS A 78 -0.17 -3.77 -0.56
C LYS A 78 -1.38 -4.64 -0.26
N SER A 79 -2.35 -4.63 -1.16
CA SER A 79 -3.60 -5.37 -1.05
C SER A 79 -3.67 -6.50 -2.07
N PRO A 80 -4.33 -7.62 -1.76
CA PRO A 80 -4.53 -8.73 -2.70
C PRO A 80 -5.33 -8.27 -3.93
N TYR A 81 -4.77 -8.50 -5.10
CA TYR A 81 -5.38 -8.26 -6.40
C TYR A 81 -4.67 -9.12 -7.46
N ASP A 82 -5.20 -9.18 -8.69
CA ASP A 82 -4.63 -9.97 -9.78
C ASP A 82 -3.23 -9.48 -10.18
N ASP A 83 -2.97 -8.18 -10.05
CA ASP A 83 -1.66 -7.57 -10.20
C ASP A 83 -1.39 -6.65 -8.99
N ARG A 84 -0.85 -5.46 -9.20
CA ARG A 84 -0.54 -4.52 -8.14
C ARG A 84 -1.77 -3.71 -7.73
N MET A 85 -2.07 -3.72 -6.44
CA MET A 85 -3.04 -2.85 -5.81
C MET A 85 -2.51 -2.40 -4.44
N ASP A 86 -2.48 -1.09 -4.23
CA ASP A 86 -2.06 -0.50 -2.96
C ASP A 86 -3.19 0.38 -2.38
N GLU A 87 -3.50 0.24 -1.09
CA GLU A 87 -4.29 1.22 -0.35
C GLU A 87 -3.43 2.46 -0.09
N ILE A 88 -4.01 3.64 -0.29
CA ILE A 88 -3.37 4.94 -0.10
C ILE A 88 -3.80 5.50 1.25
N ILE A 89 -2.87 5.65 2.17
CA ILE A 89 -3.13 6.09 3.55
C ILE A 89 -2.43 7.42 3.77
N VAL A 90 -3.21 8.44 4.13
CA VAL A 90 -2.73 9.80 4.40
C VAL A 90 -3.50 10.36 5.60
N ASP A 91 -2.82 11.03 6.52
CA ASP A 91 -3.41 11.63 7.72
C ASP A 91 -4.23 10.63 8.56
N GLY A 92 -3.81 9.37 8.58
CA GLY A 92 -4.49 8.30 9.32
C GLY A 92 -5.79 7.80 8.71
N GLU A 93 -6.05 8.12 7.44
CA GLU A 93 -7.24 7.71 6.70
C GLU A 93 -6.86 6.99 5.41
N VAL A 94 -7.61 5.93 5.07
CA VAL A 94 -7.47 5.30 3.75
C VAL A 94 -8.26 6.14 2.74
N LEU A 95 -7.55 6.83 1.84
CA LEU A 95 -8.15 7.71 0.84
C LEU A 95 -8.69 6.96 -0.38
N GLY A 96 -8.13 5.81 -0.68
CA GLY A 96 -8.50 5.01 -1.84
C GLY A 96 -7.53 3.88 -2.08
N ASN A 97 -7.70 3.22 -3.22
CA ASN A 97 -6.80 2.19 -3.72
C ASN A 97 -6.35 2.59 -5.12
N ILE A 98 -5.04 2.50 -5.37
CA ILE A 98 -4.52 2.53 -6.74
C ILE A 98 -4.25 1.10 -7.18
N ARG A 99 -4.72 0.72 -8.39
CA ARG A 99 -4.51 -0.62 -8.91
C ARG A 99 -4.19 -0.60 -10.41
N PHE A 100 -3.43 -1.59 -10.83
CA PHE A 100 -3.14 -1.82 -12.24
C PHE A 100 -4.16 -2.78 -12.86
N GLU A 101 -4.83 -2.34 -13.91
CA GLU A 101 -5.81 -3.13 -14.66
C GLU A 101 -5.10 -3.83 -15.82
N ILE A 102 -4.84 -5.12 -15.70
CA ILE A 102 -4.07 -5.92 -16.68
C ILE A 102 -4.72 -5.88 -18.06
N GLU A 103 -6.03 -6.02 -18.12
CA GLU A 103 -6.75 -6.06 -19.41
C GLU A 103 -6.67 -4.73 -20.18
N GLN A 104 -6.67 -3.59 -19.49
CA GLN A 104 -6.62 -2.26 -20.07
C GLN A 104 -5.21 -1.66 -20.09
N LEU A 105 -4.23 -2.32 -19.47
CA LEU A 105 -2.84 -1.86 -19.28
C LEU A 105 -2.77 -0.43 -18.73
N ARG A 106 -3.63 -0.12 -17.75
CA ARG A 106 -3.71 1.21 -17.13
C ARG A 106 -3.86 1.14 -15.63
N TRP A 107 -3.46 2.22 -14.97
CA TRP A 107 -3.74 2.43 -13.56
C TRP A 107 -5.14 3.02 -13.36
N THR A 108 -5.78 2.62 -12.28
CA THR A 108 -7.11 3.12 -11.88
C THR A 108 -7.11 3.46 -10.39
N LEU A 109 -7.63 4.63 -10.06
CA LEU A 109 -7.81 5.11 -8.70
C LEU A 109 -9.26 4.89 -8.25
N LEU A 110 -9.43 4.11 -7.18
CA LEU A 110 -10.71 3.82 -6.56
C LEU A 110 -10.80 4.62 -5.26
N LEU A 111 -11.47 5.74 -5.28
CA LEU A 111 -11.60 6.60 -4.10
C LEU A 111 -12.48 5.95 -3.03
N ARG A 112 -12.06 6.07 -1.76
CA ARG A 112 -12.94 5.99 -0.60
C ARG A 112 -13.55 7.35 -0.30
N ILE A 113 -14.49 7.42 0.63
CA ILE A 113 -15.24 8.65 0.88
C ILE A 113 -14.33 9.81 1.25
N ASN A 114 -13.34 9.61 2.13
CA ASN A 114 -12.42 10.67 2.55
C ASN A 114 -11.51 11.13 1.41
N GLY A 115 -11.09 10.24 0.51
CA GLY A 115 -10.37 10.63 -0.71
C GLY A 115 -11.24 11.46 -1.66
N ALA A 116 -12.49 11.05 -1.86
CA ALA A 116 -13.43 11.82 -2.68
C ALA A 116 -13.71 13.21 -2.09
N ARG A 117 -13.90 13.29 -0.76
CA ARG A 117 -14.09 14.58 -0.06
C ARG A 117 -12.91 15.53 -0.26
N ARG A 118 -11.66 15.03 -0.24
CA ARG A 118 -10.46 15.87 -0.47
C ARG A 118 -10.43 16.49 -1.86
N ILE A 119 -11.01 15.83 -2.84
CA ILE A 119 -11.06 16.32 -4.24
C ILE A 119 -12.28 17.21 -4.45
N PHE A 120 -13.45 16.81 -3.95
CA PHE A 120 -14.72 17.40 -4.36
C PHE A 120 -15.28 18.42 -3.37
N ASP A 121 -15.09 18.24 -2.06
CA ASP A 121 -15.67 19.17 -1.09
C ASP A 121 -14.94 20.52 -1.14
N GLY A 122 -15.69 21.59 -1.43
CA GLY A 122 -15.15 22.93 -1.58
C GLY A 122 -14.54 23.28 -2.93
N SER A 123 -14.48 22.33 -3.87
CA SER A 123 -13.99 22.57 -5.24
C SER A 123 -15.13 22.99 -6.17
N ASP A 124 -14.78 23.77 -7.22
CA ASP A 124 -15.73 24.05 -8.29
C ASP A 124 -15.97 22.79 -9.12
N ARG A 125 -17.19 22.25 -9.02
CA ARG A 125 -17.60 21.04 -9.75
C ARG A 125 -17.39 21.14 -11.26
N SER A 126 -17.52 22.36 -11.83
CA SER A 126 -17.35 22.55 -13.29
C SER A 126 -15.95 22.25 -13.78
N SER A 127 -14.95 22.29 -12.90
CA SER A 127 -13.56 21.92 -13.19
C SER A 127 -13.26 20.45 -12.99
N LEU A 128 -14.16 19.69 -12.38
CA LEU A 128 -13.94 18.29 -12.01
C LEU A 128 -14.62 17.33 -13.01
N LYS A 129 -14.12 16.08 -13.04
CA LYS A 129 -14.63 14.99 -13.88
C LYS A 129 -15.26 13.88 -13.02
N ASN A 130 -15.98 12.99 -13.67
CA ASN A 130 -16.49 11.73 -13.11
C ASN A 130 -17.32 11.88 -11.84
N TRP A 131 -18.16 12.88 -11.80
CA TRP A 131 -19.15 13.10 -10.73
C TRP A 131 -20.57 12.86 -11.20
N VAL A 132 -21.43 12.45 -10.27
CA VAL A 132 -22.88 12.28 -10.45
C VAL A 132 -23.58 12.98 -9.31
N LEU A 133 -24.47 13.92 -9.61
CA LEU A 133 -25.32 14.63 -8.65
C LEU A 133 -26.67 13.93 -8.58
N ILE A 134 -27.11 13.62 -7.37
CA ILE A 134 -28.40 12.97 -7.13
C ILE A 134 -29.44 13.94 -6.58
N ASP A 135 -30.72 13.61 -6.76
CA ASP A 135 -31.81 14.35 -6.12
C ASP A 135 -31.93 13.99 -4.62
N GLU A 136 -32.62 14.84 -3.84
CA GLU A 136 -32.84 14.63 -2.40
C GLU A 136 -33.57 13.31 -2.10
N GLY A 137 -34.45 12.89 -2.99
CA GLY A 137 -35.26 11.67 -2.81
C GLY A 137 -34.39 10.40 -2.87
N ALA A 138 -33.28 10.43 -3.59
CA ALA A 138 -32.38 9.29 -3.75
C ALA A 138 -31.45 9.08 -2.54
N GLU A 139 -31.12 10.14 -1.80
CA GLU A 139 -30.08 10.11 -0.74
C GLU A 139 -30.30 9.01 0.30
N LYS A 140 -31.51 8.91 0.86
CA LYS A 140 -31.82 7.90 1.89
C LYS A 140 -31.70 6.46 1.41
N PHE A 141 -31.99 6.22 0.11
CA PHE A 141 -31.87 4.87 -0.46
C PHE A 141 -30.41 4.47 -0.64
N ILE A 142 -29.57 5.42 -1.08
CA ILE A 142 -28.13 5.19 -1.25
C ILE A 142 -27.46 4.94 0.11
N LEU A 143 -27.80 5.72 1.14
CA LEU A 143 -27.35 5.45 2.51
C LEU A 143 -27.84 4.09 3.02
N GLY A 144 -29.03 3.67 2.62
CA GLY A 144 -29.57 2.34 2.89
C GLY A 144 -28.86 1.19 2.16
N GLY A 145 -27.97 1.49 1.19
CA GLY A 145 -27.19 0.49 0.45
C GLY A 145 -27.64 0.25 -0.98
N ALA A 146 -28.57 1.04 -1.48
CA ALA A 146 -29.00 0.94 -2.86
C ALA A 146 -27.94 1.49 -3.83
N SER A 147 -27.96 1.00 -5.05
CA SER A 147 -27.24 1.60 -6.18
C SER A 147 -27.96 2.88 -6.63
N VAL A 148 -27.24 3.80 -7.28
CA VAL A 148 -27.85 4.98 -7.91
C VAL A 148 -28.61 4.54 -9.15
N LEU A 149 -29.91 4.84 -9.20
CA LEU A 149 -30.75 4.61 -10.38
C LEU A 149 -30.80 5.87 -11.25
N ALA A 150 -30.87 5.70 -12.56
CA ALA A 150 -30.91 6.81 -13.51
C ALA A 150 -32.03 7.84 -13.23
N PRO A 151 -33.28 7.45 -12.81
CA PRO A 151 -34.32 8.43 -12.45
C PRO A 151 -33.95 9.35 -11.28
N GLY A 152 -33.05 8.92 -10.37
CA GLY A 152 -32.63 9.70 -9.23
C GLY A 152 -31.43 10.61 -9.47
N ILE A 153 -30.99 10.74 -10.73
CA ILE A 153 -29.88 11.63 -11.11
C ILE A 153 -30.40 13.02 -11.42
N ALA A 154 -29.87 14.03 -10.73
CA ALA A 154 -30.16 15.43 -11.02
C ALA A 154 -29.24 15.97 -12.14
N ASP A 155 -27.95 15.60 -12.09
CA ASP A 155 -26.93 16.03 -13.05
C ASP A 155 -25.75 15.03 -13.07
N ALA A 156 -24.93 15.03 -14.12
CA ALA A 156 -23.77 14.17 -14.21
C ALA A 156 -22.72 14.77 -15.16
N TYR A 157 -21.45 14.43 -14.94
CA TYR A 157 -20.41 14.73 -15.90
C TYR A 157 -20.69 13.98 -17.21
N PRO A 158 -20.87 14.68 -18.34
CA PRO A 158 -21.43 14.07 -19.55
C PRO A 158 -20.50 13.06 -20.22
N GLU A 159 -19.18 13.18 -20.00
CA GLU A 159 -18.16 12.32 -20.62
C GLU A 159 -17.89 11.03 -19.83
N ILE A 160 -18.63 10.75 -18.74
CA ILE A 160 -18.53 9.46 -18.04
C ILE A 160 -18.76 8.34 -19.05
N VAL A 161 -17.86 7.36 -19.03
CA VAL A 161 -17.98 6.11 -19.78
C VAL A 161 -18.40 4.99 -18.84
N GLU A 162 -19.17 4.03 -19.35
CA GLU A 162 -19.51 2.82 -18.59
C GLU A 162 -18.22 2.17 -18.07
N THR A 163 -18.19 1.80 -16.81
CA THR A 163 -17.07 1.26 -16.02
C THR A 163 -16.15 2.28 -15.37
N ASP A 164 -16.29 3.57 -15.64
CA ASP A 164 -15.52 4.60 -14.94
C ASP A 164 -15.81 4.60 -13.42
N GLU A 165 -14.79 4.93 -12.63
CA GLU A 165 -14.94 5.23 -11.21
C GLU A 165 -15.53 6.63 -11.08
N VAL A 166 -16.60 6.76 -10.28
CA VAL A 166 -17.36 8.00 -10.15
C VAL A 166 -17.61 8.36 -8.68
N VAL A 167 -17.72 9.66 -8.42
CA VAL A 167 -18.11 10.21 -7.12
C VAL A 167 -19.56 10.65 -7.18
N VAL A 168 -20.35 10.22 -6.19
CA VAL A 168 -21.77 10.58 -6.05
C VAL A 168 -21.90 11.71 -5.05
N LEU A 169 -22.47 12.80 -5.52
CA LEU A 169 -22.71 14.02 -4.75
C LEU A 169 -24.20 14.14 -4.41
N THR A 170 -24.50 14.63 -3.21
CA THR A 170 -25.86 15.05 -2.84
C THR A 170 -26.34 16.22 -3.67
N HIS A 171 -27.60 16.56 -3.62
CA HIS A 171 -28.15 17.76 -4.26
C HIS A 171 -27.42 19.05 -3.82
N ALA A 172 -26.93 19.09 -2.59
CA ALA A 172 -26.11 20.18 -2.07
C ALA A 172 -24.64 20.16 -2.52
N GLY A 173 -24.23 19.22 -3.36
CA GLY A 173 -22.86 19.09 -3.87
C GLY A 173 -21.85 18.46 -2.90
N LYS A 174 -22.30 17.85 -1.80
CA LYS A 174 -21.42 17.16 -0.84
C LYS A 174 -21.22 15.71 -1.24
N VAL A 175 -20.02 15.18 -1.01
CA VAL A 175 -19.70 13.77 -1.27
C VAL A 175 -20.53 12.85 -0.35
N MET A 176 -21.18 11.86 -0.96
CA MET A 176 -22.00 10.87 -0.27
C MET A 176 -21.56 9.43 -0.57
N ALA A 177 -21.18 9.14 -1.81
CA ALA A 177 -20.77 7.79 -2.18
C ALA A 177 -19.72 7.82 -3.27
N THR A 178 -19.03 6.68 -3.44
CA THR A 178 -18.16 6.39 -4.59
C THR A 178 -18.55 5.05 -5.17
N GLY A 179 -18.29 4.86 -6.45
CA GLY A 179 -18.65 3.62 -7.12
C GLY A 179 -18.28 3.61 -8.58
N ARG A 180 -18.84 2.66 -9.31
CA ARG A 180 -18.54 2.41 -10.71
C ARG A 180 -19.75 2.71 -11.59
N ALA A 181 -19.58 3.47 -12.65
CA ALA A 181 -20.62 3.75 -13.63
C ALA A 181 -21.09 2.46 -14.34
N ARG A 182 -22.38 2.34 -14.55
CA ARG A 182 -23.04 1.24 -15.25
C ARG A 182 -23.72 1.69 -16.54
N MET A 183 -23.57 2.96 -16.88
CA MET A 183 -23.97 3.56 -18.14
C MET A 183 -23.18 4.84 -18.37
N ASN A 184 -23.16 5.32 -19.59
CA ASN A 184 -22.48 6.57 -19.96
C ASN A 184 -23.19 7.78 -19.36
N GLY A 185 -22.45 8.86 -19.10
CA GLY A 185 -22.97 10.11 -18.52
C GLY A 185 -24.12 10.74 -19.31
N SER A 186 -24.03 10.75 -20.63
CA SER A 186 -25.11 11.21 -21.51
C SER A 186 -26.43 10.47 -21.26
N ARG A 187 -26.35 9.14 -21.13
CA ARG A 187 -27.53 8.30 -20.83
C ARG A 187 -28.05 8.51 -19.40
N MET A 188 -27.19 8.86 -18.45
CA MET A 188 -27.61 9.23 -17.10
C MET A 188 -28.50 10.48 -17.12
N LEU A 189 -28.15 11.47 -17.95
CA LEU A 189 -28.89 12.71 -18.09
C LEU A 189 -30.28 12.55 -18.75
N GLU A 190 -30.49 11.50 -19.52
CA GLU A 190 -31.80 11.14 -20.09
C GLU A 190 -32.80 10.68 -19.02
N ARG A 191 -32.35 10.40 -17.78
CA ARG A 191 -33.14 9.90 -16.66
C ARG A 191 -34.01 8.68 -17.00
N GLY A 192 -33.49 7.82 -17.86
CA GLY A 192 -34.12 6.58 -18.27
C GLY A 192 -34.17 5.54 -17.15
N LYS A 193 -34.45 4.29 -17.48
CA LYS A 193 -34.45 3.17 -16.51
C LYS A 193 -33.06 2.55 -16.39
N GLY A 194 -32.75 2.03 -15.19
CA GLY A 194 -31.56 1.21 -14.94
C GLY A 194 -30.69 1.73 -13.81
N VAL A 195 -29.65 0.93 -13.51
CA VAL A 195 -28.63 1.30 -12.54
C VAL A 195 -27.62 2.20 -13.24
N ALA A 196 -27.45 3.40 -12.73
CA ALA A 196 -26.46 4.36 -13.25
C ALA A 196 -25.09 4.19 -12.58
N VAL A 197 -25.07 4.05 -11.24
CA VAL A 197 -23.82 3.81 -10.50
C VAL A 197 -24.00 2.64 -9.54
N LYS A 198 -23.11 1.67 -9.61
CA LYS A 198 -22.96 0.63 -8.59
C LYS A 198 -22.12 1.20 -7.44
N VAL A 199 -22.78 1.54 -6.33
CA VAL A 199 -22.13 2.09 -5.14
C VAL A 199 -21.20 1.06 -4.51
N ARG A 200 -20.02 1.51 -4.12
CA ARG A 200 -19.01 0.72 -3.41
C ARG A 200 -18.85 1.20 -1.97
N PHE A 201 -18.60 2.48 -1.77
CA PHE A 201 -18.53 3.11 -0.46
C PHE A 201 -19.58 4.21 -0.34
N LYS A 202 -20.11 4.39 0.86
CA LYS A 202 -21.13 5.39 1.16
C LYS A 202 -20.99 5.84 2.60
N GLU A 203 -21.31 7.09 2.84
CA GLU A 203 -21.31 7.70 4.17
C GLU A 203 -22.21 8.93 4.15
N SER A 204 -22.80 9.27 5.30
CA SER A 204 -23.55 10.52 5.42
C SER A 204 -22.65 11.72 5.12
N PRO A 205 -23.13 12.74 4.38
CA PRO A 205 -22.35 13.93 4.13
C PRO A 205 -21.86 14.56 5.43
N ALA A 206 -20.57 14.89 5.46
CA ALA A 206 -19.95 15.55 6.60
C ALA A 206 -18.79 16.41 6.10
N ASP A 207 -18.57 17.53 6.78
CA ASP A 207 -17.36 18.33 6.53
C ASP A 207 -16.13 17.60 7.08
N ILE A 208 -15.03 17.62 6.33
CA ILE A 208 -13.76 17.07 6.78
C ILE A 208 -12.83 18.19 7.24
N THR A 209 -12.09 17.91 8.31
CA THR A 209 -10.95 18.75 8.69
C THR A 209 -9.69 18.02 8.24
N VAL A 210 -8.96 18.60 7.29
CA VAL A 210 -7.68 18.09 6.86
C VAL A 210 -6.61 18.64 7.81
N PRO A 211 -5.83 17.78 8.50
CA PRO A 211 -4.77 18.25 9.40
C PRO A 211 -3.72 19.07 8.66
N ALA A 212 -2.93 19.86 9.37
CA ALA A 212 -1.77 20.54 8.80
C ALA A 212 -0.74 19.52 8.30
N GLY A 213 -0.11 19.78 7.15
CA GLY A 213 0.98 19.00 6.60
C GLY A 213 2.36 19.47 7.10
N GLY A 214 3.41 19.04 6.38
CA GLY A 214 4.79 19.44 6.66
C GLY A 214 5.56 18.50 7.58
N GLN A 215 4.97 17.33 7.95
CA GLN A 215 5.66 16.30 8.71
C GLN A 215 6.66 15.54 7.83
N SER A 216 7.77 15.12 8.46
CA SER A 216 8.81 14.28 7.85
C SER A 216 8.74 12.83 8.33
N TRP A 217 9.46 11.93 7.65
CA TRP A 217 9.63 10.55 8.13
C TRP A 217 10.44 10.49 9.42
N ASP A 218 11.32 11.45 9.68
CA ASP A 218 12.04 11.55 10.96
C ASP A 218 11.08 11.84 12.11
N ASP A 219 10.02 12.65 11.89
CA ASP A 219 8.97 12.85 12.89
C ASP A 219 8.20 11.56 13.17
N ALA A 220 7.96 10.73 12.15
CA ALA A 220 7.30 9.43 12.32
C ALA A 220 8.18 8.43 13.09
N VAL A 221 9.49 8.43 12.84
CA VAL A 221 10.47 7.63 13.60
C VAL A 221 10.50 8.09 15.05
N ALA A 222 10.64 9.38 15.31
CA ALA A 222 10.64 9.94 16.67
C ALA A 222 9.31 9.64 17.41
N ALA A 223 8.18 9.70 16.72
CA ALA A 223 6.88 9.37 17.30
C ALA A 223 6.73 7.88 17.68
N SER A 224 7.52 6.99 17.06
CA SER A 224 7.51 5.54 17.32
C SER A 224 8.69 5.08 18.20
N GLU A 225 9.54 5.97 18.67
CA GLU A 225 10.82 5.66 19.32
C GLU A 225 10.67 4.69 20.49
N ASN A 226 9.76 4.97 21.43
CA ASN A 226 9.54 4.12 22.61
C ASN A 226 9.15 2.68 22.22
N TYR A 227 8.33 2.53 21.18
CA TYR A 227 7.91 1.24 20.67
C TYR A 227 9.05 0.49 19.99
N LEU A 228 9.83 1.19 19.16
CA LEU A 228 10.98 0.64 18.46
C LEU A 228 12.06 0.17 19.44
N GLN A 229 12.38 0.95 20.48
CA GLN A 229 13.37 0.59 21.48
C GLN A 229 13.02 -0.72 22.21
N ASP A 230 11.74 -0.96 22.52
CA ASP A 230 11.31 -2.23 23.13
C ASP A 230 11.51 -3.42 22.17
N PHE A 231 11.18 -3.27 20.88
CA PHE A 231 11.40 -4.31 19.88
C PHE A 231 12.89 -4.56 19.63
N VAL A 232 13.69 -3.52 19.49
CA VAL A 232 15.14 -3.62 19.31
C VAL A 232 15.76 -4.33 20.52
N GLY A 233 15.40 -3.92 21.75
CA GLY A 233 15.91 -4.56 22.97
C GLY A 233 15.57 -6.05 23.05
N ARG A 234 14.34 -6.45 22.66
CA ARG A 234 13.94 -7.87 22.61
C ARG A 234 14.70 -8.63 21.51
N SER A 235 14.89 -8.02 20.36
CA SER A 235 15.62 -8.61 19.24
C SER A 235 17.10 -8.83 19.59
N HIS A 236 17.75 -7.84 20.20
CA HIS A 236 19.14 -7.95 20.67
C HIS A 236 19.30 -9.09 21.70
N LYS A 237 18.37 -9.17 22.67
CA LYS A 237 18.38 -10.26 23.64
C LYS A 237 18.24 -11.62 22.96
N PHE A 238 17.36 -11.76 21.98
CA PHE A 238 17.18 -12.98 21.22
C PHE A 238 18.45 -13.34 20.45
N ILE A 239 19.01 -12.40 19.67
CA ILE A 239 20.22 -12.62 18.85
C ILE A 239 21.39 -13.05 19.73
N LYS A 240 21.65 -12.33 20.83
CA LYS A 240 22.74 -12.66 21.76
C LYS A 240 22.57 -14.04 22.40
N ASN A 241 21.35 -14.39 22.81
CA ASN A 241 21.06 -15.70 23.41
C ASN A 241 21.28 -16.84 22.41
N VAL A 242 20.81 -16.67 21.16
CA VAL A 242 21.00 -17.70 20.12
C VAL A 242 22.49 -17.83 19.78
N ALA A 243 23.18 -16.73 19.50
CA ALA A 243 24.59 -16.76 19.14
C ALA A 243 25.46 -17.38 20.23
N SER A 244 25.19 -17.07 21.52
CA SER A 244 25.95 -17.65 22.64
C SER A 244 25.65 -19.13 22.89
N SER A 245 24.55 -19.66 22.37
CA SER A 245 24.17 -21.08 22.52
C SER A 245 24.73 -22.00 21.44
N ILE A 246 25.36 -21.43 20.40
CA ILE A 246 25.82 -22.14 19.23
C ILE A 246 27.33 -21.90 19.03
N ASP A 247 28.12 -22.95 19.00
CA ASP A 247 29.55 -22.89 18.69
C ASP A 247 29.76 -23.07 17.17
N ARG A 248 29.25 -22.14 16.37
CA ARG A 248 29.36 -22.13 14.92
C ARG A 248 29.41 -20.70 14.40
N PRO A 249 30.03 -20.46 13.21
CA PRO A 249 30.00 -19.15 12.56
C PRO A 249 28.57 -18.65 12.34
N VAL A 250 28.36 -17.36 12.51
CA VAL A 250 27.06 -16.71 12.26
C VAL A 250 27.06 -16.15 10.84
N THR A 251 26.02 -16.51 10.09
CA THR A 251 25.82 -16.01 8.73
C THR A 251 24.47 -15.29 8.67
N VAL A 252 24.47 -14.08 8.12
CA VAL A 252 23.25 -13.27 7.91
C VAL A 252 22.84 -13.36 6.43
N SER A 253 21.70 -13.99 6.15
CA SER A 253 21.14 -14.00 4.80
C SER A 253 20.63 -12.62 4.42
N TYR A 254 21.24 -12.00 3.42
CA TYR A 254 20.87 -10.70 2.89
C TYR A 254 20.31 -10.85 1.47
N SER A 255 19.10 -10.33 1.22
CA SER A 255 18.41 -10.47 -0.08
C SER A 255 18.21 -9.14 -0.82
N GLY A 256 18.83 -8.05 -0.35
CA GLY A 256 18.60 -6.70 -0.89
C GLY A 256 17.30 -6.04 -0.41
N GLY A 257 16.44 -6.76 0.34
CA GLY A 257 15.16 -6.23 0.81
C GLY A 257 15.21 -5.61 2.22
N LYS A 258 14.23 -4.75 2.53
CA LYS A 258 14.12 -4.03 3.82
C LYS A 258 14.19 -4.93 5.06
N ASP A 259 13.57 -6.11 4.99
CA ASP A 259 13.48 -7.01 6.15
C ASP A 259 14.85 -7.65 6.45
N SER A 260 15.57 -8.09 5.41
CA SER A 260 16.91 -8.63 5.57
C SER A 260 17.93 -7.56 5.99
N LEU A 261 17.75 -6.30 5.57
CA LEU A 261 18.56 -5.17 6.02
C LEU A 261 18.32 -4.87 7.50
N ALA A 262 17.07 -4.91 7.97
CA ALA A 262 16.74 -4.71 9.38
C ALA A 262 17.37 -5.82 10.25
N VAL A 263 17.31 -7.08 9.82
CA VAL A 263 17.98 -8.20 10.52
C VAL A 263 19.48 -8.00 10.56
N LEU A 264 20.11 -7.63 9.44
CA LEU A 264 21.54 -7.35 9.37
C LEU A 264 21.95 -6.22 10.33
N HIS A 265 21.19 -5.13 10.35
CA HIS A 265 21.44 -4.02 11.27
C HIS A 265 21.38 -4.46 12.73
N LEU A 266 20.32 -5.18 13.15
CA LEU A 266 20.19 -5.70 14.50
C LEU A 266 21.31 -6.68 14.88
N VAL A 267 21.79 -7.50 13.95
CA VAL A 267 22.93 -8.40 14.17
C VAL A 267 24.22 -7.60 14.34
N SER A 268 24.45 -6.56 13.52
CA SER A 268 25.65 -5.72 13.57
C SER A 268 25.81 -4.98 14.91
N GLU A 269 24.67 -4.67 15.56
CA GLU A 269 24.68 -4.06 16.91
C GLU A 269 24.93 -5.08 18.04
N CYS A 270 24.86 -6.38 17.74
CA CYS A 270 24.97 -7.44 18.72
C CYS A 270 26.26 -8.26 18.63
N LEU A 271 26.80 -8.42 17.45
CA LEU A 271 27.90 -9.35 17.15
C LEU A 271 28.96 -8.66 16.30
N ASP A 272 30.23 -8.89 16.66
CA ASP A 272 31.39 -8.42 15.89
C ASP A 272 31.80 -9.41 14.79
N ASP A 273 31.55 -10.71 15.00
CA ASP A 273 31.94 -11.77 14.08
C ASP A 273 30.72 -12.40 13.40
N TYR A 274 30.52 -12.05 12.14
CA TYR A 274 29.52 -12.62 11.24
C TYR A 274 29.85 -12.33 9.78
N GLU A 275 29.31 -13.10 8.86
CA GLU A 275 29.41 -12.87 7.42
C GLU A 275 28.02 -12.66 6.80
N LEU A 276 27.97 -11.99 5.63
CA LEU A 276 26.76 -11.88 4.83
C LEU A 276 26.71 -13.02 3.82
N LEU A 277 25.51 -13.57 3.62
CA LEU A 277 25.21 -14.55 2.59
C LEU A 277 24.21 -13.97 1.60
N PHE A 278 24.61 -13.84 0.34
CA PHE A 278 23.75 -13.43 -0.75
C PHE A 278 23.56 -14.60 -1.74
N ALA A 279 22.32 -14.93 -2.07
CA ALA A 279 21.99 -15.95 -3.05
C ALA A 279 21.51 -15.27 -4.35
N ASP A 280 22.40 -15.21 -5.33
CA ASP A 280 22.06 -14.78 -6.68
C ASP A 280 21.38 -15.94 -7.41
N THR A 281 20.09 -15.75 -7.70
CA THR A 281 19.25 -16.76 -8.35
C THR A 281 19.41 -16.81 -9.87
N GLY A 282 20.28 -15.98 -10.45
CA GLY A 282 20.49 -15.85 -11.89
C GLY A 282 19.44 -14.96 -12.58
N ILE A 283 18.45 -14.45 -11.82
CA ILE A 283 17.40 -13.52 -12.29
C ILE A 283 17.29 -12.26 -11.43
N GLU A 284 18.29 -12.02 -10.59
CA GLU A 284 18.33 -10.80 -9.78
C GLU A 284 18.64 -9.57 -10.67
N PHE A 285 18.09 -8.42 -10.32
CA PHE A 285 18.49 -7.18 -10.96
C PHE A 285 19.96 -6.85 -10.65
N PRO A 286 20.72 -6.30 -11.62
CA PRO A 286 22.12 -5.90 -11.39
C PRO A 286 22.27 -4.97 -10.17
N GLU A 287 21.29 -4.09 -9.95
CA GLU A 287 21.26 -3.18 -8.81
C GLU A 287 21.10 -3.92 -7.47
N THR A 288 20.40 -5.05 -7.43
CA THR A 288 20.29 -5.89 -6.23
C THR A 288 21.61 -6.56 -5.90
N VAL A 289 22.30 -7.07 -6.92
CA VAL A 289 23.63 -7.68 -6.76
C VAL A 289 24.64 -6.63 -6.27
N GLN A 290 24.66 -5.44 -6.89
CA GLN A 290 25.55 -4.35 -6.47
C GLN A 290 25.23 -3.88 -5.04
N ASN A 291 23.93 -3.75 -4.69
CA ASN A 291 23.51 -3.37 -3.35
C ASN A 291 24.04 -4.35 -2.29
N ALA A 292 24.08 -5.65 -2.58
CA ALA A 292 24.62 -6.64 -1.63
C ALA A 292 26.13 -6.39 -1.35
N VAL A 293 26.90 -6.01 -2.38
CA VAL A 293 28.31 -5.65 -2.26
C VAL A 293 28.48 -4.35 -1.46
N ASP A 294 27.68 -3.34 -1.78
CA ASP A 294 27.76 -2.02 -1.14
C ASP A 294 27.40 -2.10 0.36
N VAL A 295 26.39 -2.89 0.70
CA VAL A 295 25.99 -3.11 2.08
C VAL A 295 27.04 -3.90 2.87
N ALA A 296 27.65 -4.93 2.27
CA ALA A 296 28.74 -5.66 2.90
C ALA A 296 29.95 -4.74 3.21
N ASN A 297 30.30 -3.88 2.26
CA ASN A 297 31.35 -2.87 2.43
C ASN A 297 30.98 -1.83 3.52
N TYR A 298 29.72 -1.39 3.56
CA TYR A 298 29.25 -0.43 4.58
C TYR A 298 29.40 -0.98 6.01
N TYR A 299 29.09 -2.28 6.21
CA TYR A 299 29.23 -2.94 7.51
C TYR A 299 30.66 -3.51 7.75
N ASP A 300 31.56 -3.39 6.79
CA ASP A 300 32.91 -3.97 6.83
C ASP A 300 32.87 -5.46 7.18
N LYS A 301 32.06 -6.23 6.44
CA LYS A 301 31.86 -7.67 6.65
C LYS A 301 32.06 -8.47 5.37
N PRO A 302 32.58 -9.70 5.49
CA PRO A 302 32.70 -10.60 4.35
C PRO A 302 31.35 -10.87 3.70
N LEU A 303 31.31 -10.82 2.35
CA LEU A 303 30.16 -11.24 1.56
C LEU A 303 30.44 -12.59 0.92
N ARG A 304 29.67 -13.61 1.30
CA ARG A 304 29.63 -14.88 0.60
C ARG A 304 28.50 -14.85 -0.41
N SER A 305 28.82 -14.69 -1.68
CA SER A 305 27.84 -14.75 -2.76
C SER A 305 27.81 -16.14 -3.38
N ILE A 306 26.60 -16.66 -3.61
CA ILE A 306 26.37 -17.94 -4.29
C ILE A 306 25.49 -17.64 -5.50
N SER A 307 25.94 -18.10 -6.67
CA SER A 307 25.12 -17.97 -7.87
C SER A 307 24.61 -19.33 -8.32
N SER A 308 23.35 -19.37 -8.73
CA SER A 308 22.78 -20.53 -9.42
C SER A 308 23.07 -20.55 -10.93
N GLY A 309 23.76 -19.51 -11.45
CA GLY A 309 24.03 -19.36 -12.88
C GLY A 309 22.75 -19.38 -13.72
N GLU A 310 22.74 -20.22 -14.76
CA GLU A 310 21.61 -20.36 -15.70
C GLU A 310 20.54 -21.33 -15.21
N ALA A 311 20.64 -21.86 -13.97
CA ALA A 311 19.73 -22.93 -13.49
C ALA A 311 18.24 -22.56 -13.55
N PHE A 312 17.91 -21.27 -13.46
CA PHE A 312 16.52 -20.80 -13.63
C PHE A 312 16.05 -21.06 -15.08
N TRP A 313 16.82 -20.62 -16.05
CA TRP A 313 16.49 -20.73 -17.46
C TRP A 313 16.52 -22.18 -17.94
N ASP A 314 17.49 -22.96 -17.50
CA ASP A 314 17.60 -24.40 -17.80
C ASP A 314 16.41 -25.20 -17.24
N SER A 315 15.79 -24.71 -16.17
CA SER A 315 14.72 -25.40 -15.48
C SER A 315 13.31 -24.98 -15.94
N ILE A 316 13.15 -23.78 -16.53
CA ILE A 316 11.84 -23.24 -16.89
C ILE A 316 11.12 -24.09 -17.96
N ASP A 317 11.86 -24.67 -18.88
CA ASP A 317 11.33 -25.54 -19.94
C ASP A 317 10.77 -26.86 -19.37
N ASN A 318 11.32 -27.32 -18.23
CA ASN A 318 10.91 -28.57 -17.59
C ASN A 318 9.77 -28.39 -16.58
N PHE A 319 9.78 -27.26 -15.85
CA PHE A 319 8.85 -27.02 -14.74
C PHE A 319 7.79 -25.96 -15.04
N GLY A 320 7.91 -25.24 -16.17
CA GLY A 320 7.07 -24.11 -16.50
C GLY A 320 7.38 -22.87 -15.64
N PRO A 321 6.69 -21.75 -15.88
CA PRO A 321 6.84 -20.54 -15.08
C PRO A 321 6.53 -20.80 -13.60
N PRO A 322 7.32 -20.25 -12.65
CA PRO A 322 7.02 -20.37 -11.23
C PRO A 322 5.68 -19.74 -10.88
N SER A 323 4.97 -20.33 -9.93
CA SER A 323 3.74 -19.78 -9.38
C SER A 323 3.74 -19.85 -7.85
N VAL A 324 2.73 -19.25 -7.21
CA VAL A 324 2.57 -19.30 -5.76
C VAL A 324 2.48 -20.74 -5.25
N GLU A 325 1.87 -21.63 -6.04
CA GLU A 325 1.68 -23.05 -5.68
C GLU A 325 2.88 -23.91 -6.09
N VAL A 326 3.59 -23.52 -7.16
CA VAL A 326 4.73 -24.29 -7.73
C VAL A 326 6.00 -23.45 -7.67
N ARG A 327 6.61 -23.42 -6.48
CA ARG A 327 7.81 -22.60 -6.17
C ARG A 327 9.11 -23.38 -6.38
N TRP A 328 9.26 -24.04 -7.52
CA TRP A 328 10.46 -24.83 -7.83
C TRP A 328 11.72 -23.96 -7.84
N CYS A 329 11.63 -22.71 -8.31
CA CYS A 329 12.75 -21.77 -8.35
C CYS A 329 13.38 -21.53 -6.97
N CYS A 330 12.58 -21.49 -5.90
CA CYS A 330 13.10 -21.37 -4.54
C CYS A 330 13.98 -22.56 -4.16
N LYS A 331 13.65 -23.77 -4.63
CA LYS A 331 14.41 -24.99 -4.32
C LYS A 331 15.68 -25.08 -5.18
N VAL A 332 15.54 -24.88 -6.49
CA VAL A 332 16.63 -25.06 -7.46
C VAL A 332 17.62 -23.92 -7.39
N CYS A 333 17.15 -22.66 -7.40
CA CYS A 333 18.02 -21.51 -7.57
C CYS A 333 18.46 -20.88 -6.23
N LYS A 334 17.83 -21.21 -5.10
CA LYS A 334 18.16 -20.61 -3.81
C LYS A 334 18.56 -21.64 -2.76
N LEU A 335 17.66 -22.55 -2.36
CA LEU A 335 17.94 -23.49 -1.29
C LEU A 335 19.02 -24.51 -1.67
N GLY A 336 18.97 -25.05 -2.89
CA GLY A 336 19.96 -26.01 -3.38
C GLY A 336 21.39 -25.45 -3.28
N PRO A 337 21.70 -24.32 -3.93
CA PRO A 337 23.01 -23.67 -3.81
C PRO A 337 23.42 -23.35 -2.37
N ILE A 338 22.53 -22.82 -1.54
CA ILE A 338 22.81 -22.51 -0.13
C ILE A 338 23.23 -23.73 0.65
N THR A 339 22.53 -24.87 0.49
CA THR A 339 22.83 -26.11 1.25
C THR A 339 24.16 -26.76 0.87
N GLN A 340 24.78 -26.34 -0.23
CA GLN A 340 26.11 -26.85 -0.62
C GLN A 340 27.28 -26.18 0.13
N ILE A 341 27.02 -25.05 0.80
CA ILE A 341 28.07 -24.27 1.45
C ILE A 341 27.88 -24.07 2.95
N ILE A 342 26.75 -24.48 3.50
CA ILE A 342 26.49 -24.57 4.94
C ILE A 342 26.74 -26.01 5.38
#